data_f01095584b25e4bfa85dbfd0321b9e16
#
_entry.id   f01095584b25e4bfa85dbfd0321b9e16
#
_cell.length_a   1.000
_cell.length_b   1.000
_cell.length_c   1.000
_cell.angle_alpha   90.00
_cell.angle_beta   90.00
_cell.angle_gamma   90.00
#
_symmetry.space_group_name_H-M   'P 1'
#
loop_
_entity.id
_entity.type
_entity.pdbx_description
1 polymer ?
#
loop_
_entity_poly.entity_id
_entity_poly.type
_entity_poly.pdbx_seq_one_letter_code
_entity_poly.pdbx_strand_id
1 'polypeptide(L)'
;MKPDLSALLAKFAVTQAPKLSFEHLSLNSRELRSGDVFVAIHGHQVDGRDYIDAAIIAGAVAVIVEADTEQQHGQIEWRGEIPCIAFWRLSQQLSQLASARYFPEGNHLNLVGVTGTNGKSTVTHLIANLANLSGIKAAVMGTLGNGKPGQLEQSHNTTADAITIQRQLSEMQQQGYQLVAMEISSHGLVQQRVASVPFSVAIFTNLSRDHLDYHGSMAEYGRAKQALFDWPSLQCRLINADDGFGKQLLQHYPDAQALSLEDSRAQWQIADLHFSERGVRGYLLSPEASHERVALHSPLLGRFNAENLLSAIACLHHFGVDLAKLMELLPCLNAVPGRMELFVGKSSVVVDYAHTPDALDKALTALRLHCRGKLWCIFGCGGDRDKGKRPLMAAVAEQKADQVIVTDDNPRYEDAVAIVEDIMAGFCHPERVAVEHQRTVAIQQAIQQSGSQDIILVAGKGHESYQIIAAQVLDYDERAVVQSLVGRTQ
;
A
#
# COMPACT_ATOMS: atom_id res chain seq x y z
N MET A 1 -28.72 5.73 -17.00
CA MET A 1 -29.06 7.14 -17.38
C MET A 1 -27.83 7.98 -17.05
N LYS A 2 -27.40 8.90 -17.94
CA LYS A 2 -26.28 9.80 -17.62
C LYS A 2 -26.67 10.69 -16.45
N PRO A 3 -25.74 10.99 -15.52
CA PRO A 3 -26.02 11.87 -14.39
C PRO A 3 -26.29 13.31 -14.88
N ASP A 4 -27.12 14.01 -14.15
CA ASP A 4 -27.45 15.44 -14.38
C ASP A 4 -26.68 16.32 -13.38
N LEU A 5 -25.97 17.32 -13.88
CA LEU A 5 -25.12 18.21 -13.08
C LEU A 5 -25.96 19.05 -12.09
N SER A 6 -27.13 19.55 -12.51
CA SER A 6 -27.97 20.33 -11.61
C SER A 6 -28.50 19.49 -10.45
N ALA A 7 -28.90 18.25 -10.72
CA ALA A 7 -29.36 17.32 -9.69
C ALA A 7 -28.23 16.94 -8.71
N LEU A 8 -26.98 16.78 -9.20
CA LEU A 8 -25.83 16.53 -8.35
C LEU A 8 -25.55 17.74 -7.45
N LEU A 9 -25.43 18.93 -8.02
CA LEU A 9 -25.03 20.14 -7.29
C LEU A 9 -26.13 20.68 -6.37
N ALA A 10 -27.40 20.37 -6.65
CA ALA A 10 -28.52 20.70 -5.75
C ALA A 10 -28.38 20.05 -4.35
N LYS A 11 -27.73 18.90 -4.27
CA LYS A 11 -27.40 18.22 -2.97
C LYS A 11 -26.42 19.04 -2.11
N PHE A 12 -25.77 20.04 -2.71
CA PHE A 12 -24.79 20.94 -2.09
C PHE A 12 -25.27 22.40 -2.10
N ALA A 13 -26.56 22.63 -2.10
CA ALA A 13 -27.20 23.97 -2.10
C ALA A 13 -26.88 24.82 -3.34
N VAL A 14 -26.36 24.29 -4.43
CA VAL A 14 -26.19 24.98 -5.72
C VAL A 14 -27.40 24.69 -6.59
N THR A 15 -28.41 25.56 -6.50
CA THR A 15 -29.73 25.34 -7.13
C THR A 15 -29.87 25.93 -8.55
N GLN A 16 -28.93 26.78 -8.95
CA GLN A 16 -28.99 27.47 -10.26
C GLN A 16 -28.13 26.79 -11.34
N ALA A 17 -27.48 25.65 -11.00
CA ALA A 17 -26.67 24.93 -11.97
C ALA A 17 -27.50 24.49 -13.19
N PRO A 18 -26.96 24.61 -14.41
CA PRO A 18 -27.65 24.21 -15.61
C PRO A 18 -27.91 22.71 -15.67
N LYS A 19 -29.03 22.32 -16.29
CA LYS A 19 -29.32 20.91 -16.59
C LYS A 19 -28.37 20.41 -17.69
N LEU A 20 -27.32 19.72 -17.31
CA LEU A 20 -26.33 19.17 -18.22
C LEU A 20 -26.06 17.72 -17.85
N SER A 21 -26.15 16.84 -18.86
CA SER A 21 -25.70 15.46 -18.69
C SER A 21 -24.17 15.38 -18.84
N PHE A 22 -23.51 14.60 -17.99
CA PHE A 22 -22.07 14.41 -18.05
C PHE A 22 -21.67 12.96 -17.81
N GLU A 23 -20.40 12.60 -18.10
CA GLU A 23 -19.89 11.24 -17.92
C GLU A 23 -19.21 11.08 -16.55
N HIS A 24 -18.08 11.74 -16.35
CA HIS A 24 -17.27 11.63 -15.15
C HIS A 24 -16.91 13.00 -14.57
N LEU A 25 -16.43 12.98 -13.32
CA LEU A 25 -15.68 14.08 -12.71
C LEU A 25 -14.20 13.83 -12.92
N SER A 26 -13.40 14.88 -13.18
CA SER A 26 -11.95 14.76 -13.33
C SER A 26 -11.23 15.94 -12.67
N LEU A 27 -10.14 15.65 -11.92
CA LEU A 27 -9.18 16.63 -11.39
C LEU A 27 -8.04 16.90 -12.37
N ASN A 28 -7.87 16.05 -13.38
CA ASN A 28 -6.72 16.09 -14.31
C ASN A 28 -7.20 16.49 -15.71
N SER A 29 -6.84 17.71 -16.13
CA SER A 29 -7.17 18.21 -17.47
C SER A 29 -6.57 17.39 -18.62
N ARG A 30 -5.47 16.65 -18.37
CA ARG A 30 -4.80 15.80 -19.38
C ARG A 30 -5.49 14.45 -19.59
N GLU A 31 -6.24 13.97 -18.59
CA GLU A 31 -6.98 12.70 -18.65
C GLU A 31 -8.47 12.91 -18.93
N LEU A 32 -8.90 14.18 -18.98
CA LEU A 32 -10.28 14.57 -19.23
C LEU A 32 -10.73 14.13 -20.62
N ARG A 33 -11.93 13.59 -20.71
CA ARG A 33 -12.57 13.20 -21.96
C ARG A 33 -13.74 14.11 -22.29
N SER A 34 -14.10 14.20 -23.57
CA SER A 34 -15.29 14.95 -23.97
C SER A 34 -16.54 14.41 -23.25
N GLY A 35 -17.29 15.30 -22.63
CA GLY A 35 -18.46 14.95 -21.81
C GLY A 35 -18.19 14.90 -20.31
N ASP A 36 -16.94 15.05 -19.85
CA ASP A 36 -16.62 15.10 -18.43
C ASP A 36 -16.83 16.51 -17.83
N VAL A 37 -16.95 16.56 -16.52
CA VAL A 37 -16.91 17.80 -15.72
C VAL A 37 -15.52 17.92 -15.10
N PHE A 38 -14.85 19.03 -15.37
CA PHE A 38 -13.57 19.34 -14.72
C PHE A 38 -13.81 19.89 -13.31
N VAL A 39 -13.04 19.43 -12.34
CA VAL A 39 -13.11 19.87 -10.95
C VAL A 39 -11.81 20.58 -10.60
N ALA A 40 -11.86 21.91 -10.51
CA ALA A 40 -10.72 22.80 -10.31
C ALA A 40 -10.61 23.17 -8.83
N ILE A 41 -9.77 22.46 -8.08
CA ILE A 41 -9.50 22.72 -6.65
C ILE A 41 -8.18 23.46 -6.47
N HIS A 42 -8.05 24.15 -5.35
CA HIS A 42 -6.77 24.67 -4.89
C HIS A 42 -5.94 23.51 -4.31
N GLY A 43 -5.03 22.96 -5.13
CA GLY A 43 -4.20 21.81 -4.73
C GLY A 43 -3.00 22.21 -3.88
N HIS A 44 -2.37 21.22 -3.23
CA HIS A 44 -1.18 21.44 -2.38
C HIS A 44 0.09 21.85 -3.15
N GLN A 45 0.22 21.46 -4.40
CA GLN A 45 1.41 21.73 -5.23
C GLN A 45 1.06 22.57 -6.46
N VAL A 46 -0.15 22.44 -6.97
CA VAL A 46 -0.61 23.06 -8.22
C VAL A 46 -2.04 23.56 -8.00
N ASP A 47 -2.35 24.76 -8.46
CA ASP A 47 -3.72 25.26 -8.47
C ASP A 47 -4.45 24.73 -9.70
N GLY A 48 -5.47 23.90 -9.49
CA GLY A 48 -6.30 23.34 -10.56
C GLY A 48 -7.03 24.38 -11.39
N ARG A 49 -7.23 25.58 -10.84
CA ARG A 49 -7.91 26.71 -11.50
C ARG A 49 -7.10 27.24 -12.70
N ASP A 50 -5.77 27.08 -12.68
CA ASP A 50 -4.90 27.47 -13.81
C ASP A 50 -5.11 26.61 -15.06
N TYR A 51 -5.79 25.47 -14.94
CA TYR A 51 -6.01 24.51 -16.02
C TYR A 51 -7.43 24.52 -16.59
N ILE A 52 -8.26 25.49 -16.20
CA ILE A 52 -9.66 25.58 -16.66
C ILE A 52 -9.73 25.67 -18.17
N ASP A 53 -8.95 26.57 -18.79
CA ASP A 53 -8.98 26.75 -20.24
C ASP A 53 -8.50 25.50 -20.99
N ALA A 54 -7.47 24.81 -20.46
CA ALA A 54 -7.01 23.53 -21.00
C ALA A 54 -8.09 22.43 -20.90
N ALA A 55 -8.83 22.38 -19.80
CA ALA A 55 -9.94 21.45 -19.62
C ALA A 55 -11.11 21.73 -20.58
N ILE A 56 -11.43 22.99 -20.82
CA ILE A 56 -12.46 23.40 -21.80
C ILE A 56 -12.04 22.96 -23.21
N ILE A 57 -10.78 23.21 -23.60
CA ILE A 57 -10.24 22.76 -24.88
C ILE A 57 -10.27 21.24 -25.01
N ALA A 58 -10.04 20.51 -23.92
CA ALA A 58 -10.10 19.04 -23.89
C ALA A 58 -11.53 18.48 -23.96
N GLY A 59 -12.57 19.33 -23.89
CA GLY A 59 -13.97 18.96 -24.07
C GLY A 59 -14.77 18.82 -22.78
N ALA A 60 -14.36 19.51 -21.70
CA ALA A 60 -15.19 19.63 -20.50
C ALA A 60 -16.56 20.26 -20.85
N VAL A 61 -17.63 19.66 -20.36
CA VAL A 61 -18.99 20.20 -20.55
C VAL A 61 -19.38 21.20 -19.46
N ALA A 62 -18.68 21.21 -18.35
CA ALA A 62 -18.79 22.17 -17.25
C ALA A 62 -17.51 22.14 -16.41
N VAL A 63 -17.32 23.19 -15.60
CA VAL A 63 -16.26 23.26 -14.61
C VAL A 63 -16.87 23.55 -13.24
N ILE A 64 -16.46 22.80 -12.21
CA ILE A 64 -16.74 23.12 -10.81
C ILE A 64 -15.47 23.71 -10.24
N VAL A 65 -15.51 24.97 -9.79
CA VAL A 65 -14.33 25.75 -9.39
C VAL A 65 -14.37 26.00 -7.89
N GLU A 66 -13.27 25.75 -7.17
CA GLU A 66 -13.18 26.11 -5.77
C GLU A 66 -13.28 27.62 -5.59
N ALA A 67 -14.28 28.05 -4.83
CA ALA A 67 -14.53 29.44 -4.52
C ALA A 67 -13.65 29.92 -3.37
N ASP A 68 -13.18 31.17 -3.45
CA ASP A 68 -12.36 31.79 -2.40
C ASP A 68 -13.20 32.19 -1.17
N THR A 69 -14.50 32.47 -1.37
CA THR A 69 -15.41 32.89 -0.31
C THR A 69 -16.76 32.18 -0.39
N GLU A 70 -17.47 32.10 0.73
CA GLU A 70 -18.79 31.50 0.82
C GLU A 70 -19.82 32.22 -0.04
N GLN A 71 -19.71 33.57 -0.20
CA GLN A 71 -20.62 34.40 -1.01
C GLN A 71 -20.57 34.06 -2.50
N GLN A 72 -19.48 33.47 -2.97
CA GLN A 72 -19.33 33.02 -4.36
C GLN A 72 -19.99 31.66 -4.60
N HIS A 73 -20.38 30.93 -3.54
CA HIS A 73 -20.95 29.59 -3.68
C HIS A 73 -22.19 29.58 -4.56
N GLY A 74 -22.19 28.77 -5.62
CA GLY A 74 -23.27 28.64 -6.57
C GLY A 74 -23.30 29.73 -7.65
N GLN A 75 -22.39 30.71 -7.65
CA GLN A 75 -22.25 31.67 -8.75
C GLN A 75 -21.75 30.95 -10.01
N ILE A 76 -22.26 31.39 -11.17
CA ILE A 76 -21.93 30.78 -12.46
C ILE A 76 -21.35 31.85 -13.37
N GLU A 77 -20.11 31.60 -13.80
CA GLU A 77 -19.45 32.34 -14.86
C GLU A 77 -19.46 31.50 -16.15
N TRP A 78 -19.78 32.08 -17.28
CA TRP A 78 -19.78 31.39 -18.55
C TRP A 78 -18.48 31.68 -19.32
N ARG A 79 -17.75 30.64 -19.71
CA ARG A 79 -16.62 30.74 -20.65
C ARG A 79 -17.04 30.16 -21.99
N GLY A 80 -17.53 31.03 -22.88
CA GLY A 80 -18.24 30.58 -24.06
C GLY A 80 -19.56 29.91 -23.70
N GLU A 81 -19.69 28.63 -24.08
CA GLU A 81 -20.88 27.83 -23.76
C GLU A 81 -20.66 26.94 -22.49
N ILE A 82 -19.49 27.03 -21.86
CA ILE A 82 -19.15 26.19 -20.72
C ILE A 82 -19.40 26.93 -19.41
N PRO A 83 -20.30 26.43 -18.53
CA PRO A 83 -20.52 26.97 -17.21
C PRO A 83 -19.39 26.64 -16.25
N CYS A 84 -18.83 27.63 -15.58
CA CYS A 84 -17.91 27.54 -14.48
C CYS A 84 -18.67 27.87 -13.19
N ILE A 85 -18.87 26.85 -12.34
CA ILE A 85 -19.73 26.93 -11.17
C ILE A 85 -18.85 27.00 -9.93
N ALA A 86 -18.94 28.10 -9.20
CA ALA A 86 -18.16 28.31 -7.97
C ALA A 86 -18.72 27.45 -6.82
N PHE A 87 -17.81 26.74 -6.13
CA PHE A 87 -18.18 25.84 -5.04
C PHE A 87 -17.29 26.11 -3.81
N TRP A 88 -17.88 26.57 -2.71
CA TRP A 88 -17.19 26.88 -1.47
C TRP A 88 -16.69 25.63 -0.76
N ARG A 89 -15.41 25.60 -0.35
CA ARG A 89 -14.74 24.47 0.29
C ARG A 89 -14.82 23.17 -0.53
N LEU A 90 -14.67 23.29 -1.84
CA LEU A 90 -14.75 22.15 -2.77
C LEU A 90 -13.74 21.05 -2.42
N SER A 91 -12.50 21.41 -2.11
CA SER A 91 -11.44 20.47 -1.70
C SER A 91 -11.82 19.65 -0.47
N GLN A 92 -12.50 20.24 0.50
CA GLN A 92 -12.97 19.57 1.72
C GLN A 92 -14.21 18.68 1.47
N GLN A 93 -15.01 18.99 0.47
CA GLN A 93 -16.24 18.28 0.12
C GLN A 93 -16.07 17.37 -1.10
N LEU A 94 -14.85 17.25 -1.62
CA LEU A 94 -14.58 16.52 -2.86
C LEU A 94 -14.98 15.04 -2.78
N SER A 95 -14.66 14.38 -1.67
CA SER A 95 -15.05 12.98 -1.44
C SER A 95 -16.57 12.81 -1.37
N GLN A 96 -17.28 13.77 -0.78
CA GLN A 96 -18.74 13.77 -0.69
C GLN A 96 -19.39 14.03 -2.06
N LEU A 97 -18.87 14.98 -2.83
CA LEU A 97 -19.30 15.26 -4.19
C LEU A 97 -19.14 14.04 -5.10
N ALA A 98 -17.98 13.39 -5.03
CA ALA A 98 -17.72 12.19 -5.79
C ALA A 98 -18.61 11.01 -5.34
N SER A 99 -18.80 10.82 -4.03
CA SER A 99 -19.73 9.82 -3.50
C SER A 99 -21.17 10.05 -4.00
N ALA A 100 -21.65 11.29 -3.95
CA ALA A 100 -22.98 11.64 -4.43
C ALA A 100 -23.18 11.40 -5.95
N ARG A 101 -22.07 11.46 -6.73
CA ARG A 101 -22.06 11.16 -8.16
C ARG A 101 -22.02 9.66 -8.44
N TYR A 102 -21.17 8.92 -7.77
CA TYR A 102 -20.88 7.52 -8.13
C TYR A 102 -21.71 6.50 -7.35
N PHE A 103 -22.29 6.90 -6.21
CA PHE A 103 -23.13 6.06 -5.37
C PHE A 103 -24.50 6.71 -5.07
N PRO A 104 -25.31 7.02 -6.11
CA PRO A 104 -26.62 7.65 -5.89
C PRO A 104 -27.59 6.79 -5.08
N GLU A 105 -27.42 5.45 -5.10
CA GLU A 105 -28.23 4.47 -4.37
C GLU A 105 -27.52 3.89 -3.15
N GLY A 106 -26.32 4.41 -2.83
CA GLY A 106 -25.49 3.95 -1.72
C GLY A 106 -24.39 2.97 -2.14
N ASN A 107 -23.39 2.85 -1.26
CA ASN A 107 -22.28 1.93 -1.39
C ASN A 107 -22.59 0.67 -0.56
N HIS A 108 -22.59 -0.49 -1.19
CA HIS A 108 -22.90 -1.79 -0.59
C HIS A 108 -21.67 -2.70 -0.46
N LEU A 109 -20.48 -2.18 -0.74
CA LEU A 109 -19.24 -2.92 -0.58
C LEU A 109 -18.87 -3.04 0.90
N ASN A 110 -18.36 -4.18 1.29
CA ASN A 110 -17.60 -4.31 2.54
C ASN A 110 -16.23 -3.65 2.36
N LEU A 111 -15.99 -2.54 3.03
CA LEU A 111 -14.78 -1.73 2.86
C LEU A 111 -13.86 -1.84 4.07
N VAL A 112 -12.63 -2.23 3.82
CA VAL A 112 -11.58 -2.36 4.84
C VAL A 112 -10.52 -1.30 4.61
N GLY A 113 -10.29 -0.44 5.60
CA GLY A 113 -9.20 0.53 5.60
C GLY A 113 -8.00 0.01 6.40
N VAL A 114 -6.84 -0.09 5.77
CA VAL A 114 -5.60 -0.53 6.40
C VAL A 114 -4.61 0.63 6.47
N THR A 115 -4.22 1.03 7.67
CA THR A 115 -3.21 2.08 7.90
C THR A 115 -2.05 1.60 8.76
N GLY A 116 -0.95 2.30 8.69
CA GLY A 116 0.30 2.02 9.39
C GLY A 116 1.50 2.52 8.57
N THR A 117 2.71 2.39 9.10
CA THR A 117 3.92 2.70 8.32
C THR A 117 4.20 1.58 7.34
N ASN A 118 4.30 0.35 7.82
CA ASN A 118 4.61 -0.86 7.05
C ASN A 118 3.44 -1.84 7.10
N GLY A 119 3.42 -2.81 6.16
CA GLY A 119 2.45 -3.92 6.17
C GLY A 119 1.12 -3.66 5.45
N LYS A 120 0.78 -2.41 5.10
CA LYS A 120 -0.51 -2.07 4.44
C LYS A 120 -0.78 -2.92 3.20
N SER A 121 0.11 -2.92 2.23
CA SER A 121 -0.02 -3.69 0.98
C SER A 121 -0.15 -5.19 1.27
N THR A 122 0.65 -5.71 2.21
CA THR A 122 0.59 -7.12 2.58
C THR A 122 -0.77 -7.47 3.17
N VAL A 123 -1.26 -6.70 4.15
CA VAL A 123 -2.56 -6.96 4.79
C VAL A 123 -3.71 -6.87 3.80
N THR A 124 -3.76 -5.83 2.95
CA THR A 124 -4.82 -5.67 1.94
C THR A 124 -4.85 -6.83 0.95
N HIS A 125 -3.68 -7.27 0.49
CA HIS A 125 -3.56 -8.41 -0.42
C HIS A 125 -3.90 -9.73 0.25
N LEU A 126 -3.49 -9.96 1.50
CA LEU A 126 -3.85 -11.17 2.26
C LEU A 126 -5.36 -11.26 2.46
N ILE A 127 -6.01 -10.16 2.83
CA ILE A 127 -7.47 -10.09 2.94
C ILE A 127 -8.13 -10.46 1.61
N ALA A 128 -7.75 -9.80 0.52
CA ALA A 128 -8.38 -10.04 -0.78
C ALA A 128 -8.09 -11.45 -1.32
N ASN A 129 -6.88 -11.99 -1.14
CA ASN A 129 -6.54 -13.34 -1.57
C ASN A 129 -7.33 -14.39 -0.79
N LEU A 130 -7.36 -14.33 0.54
CA LEU A 130 -8.12 -15.25 1.37
C LEU A 130 -9.62 -15.14 1.13
N ALA A 131 -10.15 -13.92 0.95
CA ALA A 131 -11.55 -13.71 0.58
C ALA A 131 -11.88 -14.41 -0.75
N ASN A 132 -11.08 -14.20 -1.80
CA ASN A 132 -11.27 -14.83 -3.10
C ASN A 132 -11.19 -16.38 -3.00
N LEU A 133 -10.24 -16.92 -2.25
CA LEU A 133 -10.12 -18.36 -1.98
C LEU A 133 -11.33 -18.90 -1.20
N SER A 134 -11.94 -18.07 -0.36
CA SER A 134 -13.15 -18.41 0.41
C SER A 134 -14.45 -18.30 -0.41
N GLY A 135 -14.37 -17.77 -1.65
CA GLY A 135 -15.53 -17.59 -2.54
C GLY A 135 -16.15 -16.18 -2.47
N ILE A 136 -15.55 -15.24 -1.73
CA ILE A 136 -15.96 -13.82 -1.68
C ILE A 136 -15.18 -13.06 -2.75
N LYS A 137 -15.87 -12.47 -3.74
CA LYS A 137 -15.21 -11.68 -4.78
C LYS A 137 -14.64 -10.39 -4.19
N ALA A 138 -13.31 -10.34 -4.06
CA ALA A 138 -12.61 -9.27 -3.39
C ALA A 138 -11.55 -8.61 -4.28
N ALA A 139 -11.35 -7.30 -4.06
CA ALA A 139 -10.35 -6.47 -4.73
C ALA A 139 -9.47 -5.74 -3.71
N VAL A 140 -8.37 -5.17 -4.19
CA VAL A 140 -7.49 -4.26 -3.45
C VAL A 140 -7.45 -2.89 -4.11
N MET A 141 -7.14 -1.88 -3.31
CA MET A 141 -6.75 -0.55 -3.78
C MET A 141 -5.51 -0.10 -3.00
N GLY A 142 -4.41 0.19 -3.69
CA GLY A 142 -3.18 0.57 -3.01
C GLY A 142 -1.98 0.80 -3.91
N THR A 143 -0.81 0.74 -3.31
CA THR A 143 0.49 1.05 -3.94
C THR A 143 0.80 0.14 -5.14
N LEU A 144 0.42 -1.13 -5.06
CA LEU A 144 0.70 -2.12 -6.12
C LEU A 144 -0.29 -2.04 -7.28
N GLY A 145 -1.35 -1.24 -7.14
CA GLY A 145 -2.42 -1.10 -8.11
C GLY A 145 -3.80 -1.37 -7.51
N ASN A 146 -4.82 -1.28 -8.35
CA ASN A 146 -6.22 -1.42 -7.98
C ASN A 146 -6.87 -2.55 -8.78
N GLY A 147 -7.71 -3.37 -8.15
CA GLY A 147 -8.42 -4.46 -8.80
C GLY A 147 -8.24 -5.81 -8.11
N LYS A 148 -8.48 -6.90 -8.85
CA LYS A 148 -8.29 -8.26 -8.34
C LYS A 148 -6.79 -8.56 -8.18
N PRO A 149 -6.31 -9.13 -7.07
CA PRO A 149 -4.93 -9.59 -6.95
C PRO A 149 -4.52 -10.47 -8.14
N GLY A 150 -3.37 -10.15 -8.74
CA GLY A 150 -2.88 -10.78 -9.98
C GLY A 150 -3.36 -10.15 -11.28
N GLN A 151 -4.31 -9.20 -11.24
CA GLN A 151 -4.85 -8.46 -12.38
C GLN A 151 -5.09 -6.99 -11.97
N LEU A 152 -4.02 -6.33 -11.53
CA LEU A 152 -4.09 -4.96 -11.02
C LEU A 152 -3.87 -3.95 -12.13
N GLU A 153 -4.67 -2.88 -12.11
CA GLU A 153 -4.41 -1.66 -12.87
C GLU A 153 -3.42 -0.79 -12.07
N GLN A 154 -2.48 -0.20 -12.75
CA GLN A 154 -1.43 0.62 -12.12
C GLN A 154 -2.04 1.80 -11.34
N SER A 155 -1.51 2.06 -10.16
CA SER A 155 -1.86 3.22 -9.34
C SER A 155 -0.69 4.19 -9.24
N HIS A 156 -0.96 5.50 -9.32
CA HIS A 156 0.06 6.53 -9.14
C HIS A 156 0.31 6.88 -7.67
N ASN A 157 -0.61 6.55 -6.79
CA ASN A 157 -0.55 6.86 -5.37
C ASN A 157 -1.03 5.68 -4.53
N THR A 158 -0.46 5.51 -3.34
CA THR A 158 -0.94 4.52 -2.35
C THR A 158 -2.43 4.68 -2.04
N THR A 159 -2.89 5.93 -1.93
CA THR A 159 -4.30 6.30 -1.79
C THR A 159 -4.58 7.34 -2.86
N ALA A 160 -5.38 7.00 -3.85
CA ALA A 160 -5.73 7.87 -4.96
C ALA A 160 -6.48 9.12 -4.50
N ASP A 161 -6.78 10.06 -5.41
CA ASP A 161 -7.66 11.18 -5.12
C ASP A 161 -9.11 10.73 -4.89
N ALA A 162 -9.92 11.61 -4.28
CA ALA A 162 -11.26 11.28 -3.85
C ALA A 162 -12.21 10.90 -5.00
N ILE A 163 -12.06 11.53 -6.17
CA ILE A 163 -12.89 11.22 -7.35
C ILE A 163 -12.55 9.84 -7.89
N THR A 164 -11.27 9.58 -8.06
CA THR A 164 -10.76 8.28 -8.54
C THR A 164 -11.17 7.14 -7.61
N ILE A 165 -11.06 7.33 -6.28
CA ILE A 165 -11.50 6.33 -5.29
C ILE A 165 -12.98 6.00 -5.47
N GLN A 166 -13.86 7.01 -5.46
CA GLN A 166 -15.30 6.77 -5.52
C GLN A 166 -15.72 6.17 -6.88
N ARG A 167 -15.10 6.58 -7.98
CA ARG A 167 -15.33 6.00 -9.29
C ARG A 167 -14.95 4.53 -9.33
N GLN A 168 -13.73 4.18 -8.92
CA GLN A 168 -13.25 2.81 -8.96
C GLN A 168 -14.05 1.89 -8.03
N LEU A 169 -14.42 2.35 -6.84
CA LEU A 169 -15.29 1.60 -5.94
C LEU A 169 -16.65 1.34 -6.58
N SER A 170 -17.24 2.34 -7.28
CA SER A 170 -18.50 2.17 -8.01
C SER A 170 -18.38 1.16 -9.16
N GLU A 171 -17.30 1.22 -9.92
CA GLU A 171 -16.99 0.25 -10.97
C GLU A 171 -16.83 -1.17 -10.41
N MET A 172 -16.13 -1.32 -9.28
CA MET A 172 -16.00 -2.60 -8.59
C MET A 172 -17.36 -3.13 -8.11
N GLN A 173 -18.21 -2.27 -7.53
CA GLN A 173 -19.56 -2.66 -7.13
C GLN A 173 -20.38 -3.15 -8.32
N GLN A 174 -20.34 -2.45 -9.45
CA GLN A 174 -21.02 -2.85 -10.69
C GLN A 174 -20.49 -4.17 -11.26
N GLN A 175 -19.20 -4.45 -11.09
CA GLN A 175 -18.58 -5.71 -11.45
C GLN A 175 -18.89 -6.86 -10.47
N GLY A 176 -19.64 -6.60 -9.40
CA GLY A 176 -20.07 -7.60 -8.43
C GLY A 176 -19.00 -7.95 -7.39
N TYR A 177 -18.02 -7.08 -7.14
CA TYR A 177 -17.16 -7.23 -5.96
C TYR A 177 -18.00 -7.05 -4.68
N GLN A 178 -17.64 -7.79 -3.64
CA GLN A 178 -18.32 -7.78 -2.36
C GLN A 178 -17.46 -7.18 -1.25
N LEU A 179 -16.13 -7.24 -1.40
CA LEU A 179 -15.17 -6.73 -0.44
C LEU A 179 -14.04 -5.99 -1.17
N VAL A 180 -13.64 -4.83 -0.64
CA VAL A 180 -12.45 -4.09 -1.11
C VAL A 180 -11.57 -3.72 0.07
N ALA A 181 -10.34 -4.19 0.05
CA ALA A 181 -9.32 -3.83 1.04
C ALA A 181 -8.45 -2.68 0.49
N MET A 182 -8.38 -1.58 1.23
CA MET A 182 -7.77 -0.33 0.78
C MET A 182 -6.58 0.05 1.66
N GLU A 183 -5.46 0.39 1.03
CA GLU A 183 -4.34 1.03 1.71
C GLU A 183 -4.66 2.50 1.99
N ILE A 184 -4.69 2.89 3.27
CA ILE A 184 -4.98 4.26 3.68
C ILE A 184 -3.71 4.92 4.20
N SER A 185 -3.13 5.78 3.37
CA SER A 185 -1.96 6.58 3.72
C SER A 185 -2.34 7.74 4.65
N SER A 186 -1.38 8.17 5.48
CA SER A 186 -1.58 9.37 6.32
C SER A 186 -1.87 10.63 5.51
N HIS A 187 -1.25 10.78 4.34
CA HIS A 187 -1.55 11.84 3.39
C HIS A 187 -3.00 11.78 2.92
N GLY A 188 -3.51 10.59 2.57
CA GLY A 188 -4.90 10.40 2.14
C GLY A 188 -5.91 10.79 3.22
N LEU A 189 -5.58 10.53 4.50
CA LEU A 189 -6.40 10.92 5.65
C LEU A 189 -6.39 12.44 5.87
N VAL A 190 -5.19 13.05 5.95
CA VAL A 190 -5.04 14.51 6.12
C VAL A 190 -5.70 15.28 4.98
N GLN A 191 -5.57 14.81 3.75
CA GLN A 191 -6.16 15.42 2.56
C GLN A 191 -7.61 15.01 2.31
N GLN A 192 -8.25 14.31 3.24
CA GLN A 192 -9.66 13.90 3.20
C GLN A 192 -10.07 13.12 1.94
N ARG A 193 -9.10 12.45 1.28
CA ARG A 193 -9.35 11.71 0.03
C ARG A 193 -10.37 10.58 0.18
N VAL A 194 -10.49 10.03 1.39
CA VAL A 194 -11.39 8.93 1.74
C VAL A 194 -12.55 9.34 2.64
N ALA A 195 -12.79 10.65 2.85
CA ALA A 195 -13.73 11.17 3.86
C ALA A 195 -15.16 10.60 3.76
N SER A 196 -15.63 10.27 2.56
CA SER A 196 -16.97 9.70 2.33
C SER A 196 -16.94 8.20 1.97
N VAL A 197 -15.84 7.51 2.24
CA VAL A 197 -15.74 6.05 2.07
C VAL A 197 -16.28 5.39 3.33
N PRO A 198 -17.36 4.57 3.27
CA PRO A 198 -17.97 3.97 4.47
C PRO A 198 -17.23 2.71 4.90
N PHE A 199 -16.05 2.85 5.50
CA PHE A 199 -15.28 1.71 6.02
C PHE A 199 -16.05 0.94 7.08
N SER A 200 -16.14 -0.38 6.92
CA SER A 200 -16.70 -1.31 7.91
C SER A 200 -15.65 -1.76 8.92
N VAL A 201 -14.40 -1.92 8.48
CA VAL A 201 -13.27 -2.37 9.31
C VAL A 201 -12.10 -1.41 9.13
N ALA A 202 -11.46 -1.02 10.24
CA ALA A 202 -10.19 -0.32 10.26
C ALA A 202 -9.10 -1.20 10.88
N ILE A 203 -7.91 -1.25 10.23
CA ILE A 203 -6.77 -2.03 10.69
C ILE A 203 -5.57 -1.11 10.89
N PHE A 204 -4.93 -1.20 12.07
CA PHE A 204 -3.65 -0.57 12.36
C PHE A 204 -2.54 -1.61 12.43
N THR A 205 -1.50 -1.44 11.63
CA THR A 205 -0.36 -2.36 11.57
C THR A 205 0.78 -1.94 12.50
N ASN A 206 1.36 -0.76 12.29
CA ASN A 206 2.47 -0.22 13.11
C ASN A 206 2.74 1.25 12.81
N LEU A 207 3.52 1.90 13.69
CA LEU A 207 4.02 3.25 13.52
C LEU A 207 5.54 3.30 13.71
N SER A 208 6.29 3.58 12.66
CA SER A 208 7.73 3.86 12.72
C SER A 208 8.06 5.17 12.01
N ARG A 209 9.29 5.67 12.17
CA ARG A 209 9.71 6.97 11.63
C ARG A 209 9.66 6.98 10.10
N ASP A 210 8.74 7.78 9.56
CA ASP A 210 8.56 8.03 8.14
C ASP A 210 7.77 9.32 7.92
N HIS A 211 7.85 9.92 6.74
CA HIS A 211 7.04 11.08 6.32
C HIS A 211 7.07 12.28 7.28
N LEU A 212 8.17 12.50 8.03
CA LEU A 212 8.29 13.63 8.95
C LEU A 212 8.50 14.96 8.22
N ASP A 213 8.94 14.94 6.99
CA ASP A 213 8.96 16.08 6.07
C ASP A 213 7.56 16.67 5.84
N TYR A 214 6.53 15.82 5.83
CA TYR A 214 5.14 16.23 5.67
C TYR A 214 4.43 16.47 7.02
N HIS A 215 4.60 15.58 7.99
CA HIS A 215 3.87 15.64 9.26
C HIS A 215 4.56 16.46 10.36
N GLY A 216 5.85 16.78 10.21
CA GLY A 216 6.64 17.53 11.19
C GLY A 216 7.04 16.73 12.43
N SER A 217 6.19 15.86 12.97
CA SER A 217 6.48 15.06 14.17
C SER A 217 5.82 13.68 14.13
N MET A 218 6.38 12.75 14.93
CA MET A 218 5.77 11.41 15.11
C MET A 218 4.37 11.47 15.74
N ALA A 219 4.12 12.46 16.59
CA ALA A 219 2.82 12.65 17.21
C ALA A 219 1.76 13.06 16.16
N GLU A 220 2.07 13.99 15.25
CA GLU A 220 1.17 14.38 14.16
C GLU A 220 0.97 13.21 13.17
N TYR A 221 2.04 12.47 12.87
CA TYR A 221 1.96 11.31 12.01
C TYR A 221 1.04 10.22 12.61
N GLY A 222 1.16 9.97 13.92
CA GLY A 222 0.26 9.06 14.64
C GLY A 222 -1.18 9.55 14.62
N ARG A 223 -1.43 10.84 14.93
CA ARG A 223 -2.78 11.45 14.89
C ARG A 223 -3.42 11.36 13.50
N ALA A 224 -2.65 11.57 12.43
CA ALA A 224 -3.15 11.42 11.08
C ALA A 224 -3.67 9.99 10.81
N LYS A 225 -2.97 8.95 11.30
CA LYS A 225 -3.44 7.56 11.18
C LYS A 225 -4.61 7.23 12.09
N GLN A 226 -4.61 7.78 13.30
CA GLN A 226 -5.70 7.63 14.27
C GLN A 226 -7.04 8.05 13.69
N ALA A 227 -7.09 9.09 12.85
CA ALA A 227 -8.32 9.59 12.24
C ALA A 227 -9.14 8.49 11.52
N LEU A 228 -8.50 7.41 11.02
CA LEU A 228 -9.24 6.29 10.42
C LEU A 228 -10.12 5.56 11.44
N PHE A 229 -9.76 5.55 12.71
CA PHE A 229 -10.45 4.84 13.78
C PHE A 229 -11.65 5.63 14.34
N ASP A 230 -11.80 6.90 13.96
CA ASP A 230 -12.95 7.76 14.30
C ASP A 230 -14.08 7.70 13.25
N TRP A 231 -13.95 6.85 12.22
CA TRP A 231 -14.94 6.73 11.16
C TRP A 231 -16.29 6.24 11.69
N PRO A 232 -17.39 6.96 11.40
CA PRO A 232 -18.69 6.66 11.99
C PRO A 232 -19.32 5.35 11.52
N SER A 233 -18.86 4.83 10.36
CA SER A 233 -19.37 3.57 9.78
C SER A 233 -18.64 2.32 10.28
N LEU A 234 -17.59 2.46 11.10
CA LEU A 234 -16.81 1.32 11.57
C LEU A 234 -17.63 0.39 12.47
N GLN A 235 -17.59 -0.87 12.14
CA GLN A 235 -18.14 -1.97 12.90
C GLN A 235 -17.07 -2.73 13.69
N CYS A 236 -15.81 -2.67 13.20
CA CYS A 236 -14.69 -3.36 13.82
C CYS A 236 -13.40 -2.53 13.70
N ARG A 237 -12.64 -2.50 14.79
CA ARG A 237 -11.30 -1.91 14.89
C ARG A 237 -10.32 -3.00 15.26
N LEU A 238 -9.32 -3.27 14.40
CA LEU A 238 -8.29 -4.27 14.61
C LEU A 238 -6.94 -3.56 14.79
N ILE A 239 -6.32 -3.71 15.94
CA ILE A 239 -5.15 -2.93 16.32
C ILE A 239 -4.02 -3.84 16.77
N ASN A 240 -2.84 -3.71 16.15
CA ASN A 240 -1.64 -4.40 16.58
C ASN A 240 -1.19 -3.90 17.96
N ALA A 241 -1.32 -4.75 18.98
CA ALA A 241 -0.95 -4.48 20.35
C ALA A 241 0.55 -4.59 20.65
N ASP A 242 1.32 -5.18 19.73
CA ASP A 242 2.78 -5.28 19.88
C ASP A 242 3.48 -3.96 19.49
N ASP A 243 2.78 -3.05 18.80
CA ASP A 243 3.26 -1.71 18.47
C ASP A 243 2.98 -0.70 19.60
N GLY A 244 3.95 0.20 19.87
CA GLY A 244 3.82 1.18 20.96
C GLY A 244 2.69 2.18 20.76
N PHE A 245 2.42 2.62 19.52
CA PHE A 245 1.28 3.48 19.22
C PHE A 245 -0.02 2.69 19.17
N GLY A 246 0.02 1.43 18.75
CA GLY A 246 -1.11 0.51 18.83
C GLY A 246 -1.64 0.34 20.26
N LYS A 247 -0.75 0.24 21.27
CA LYS A 247 -1.13 0.26 22.69
C LYS A 247 -1.85 1.53 23.10
N GLN A 248 -1.43 2.69 22.59
CA GLN A 248 -2.12 3.97 22.86
C GLN A 248 -3.50 4.00 22.20
N LEU A 249 -3.63 3.51 20.96
CA LEU A 249 -4.92 3.39 20.29
C LEU A 249 -5.90 2.47 21.05
N LEU A 250 -5.43 1.32 21.56
CA LEU A 250 -6.26 0.40 22.36
C LEU A 250 -6.76 1.04 23.67
N GLN A 251 -5.97 1.94 24.28
CA GLN A 251 -6.43 2.73 25.42
C GLN A 251 -7.51 3.75 25.04
N HIS A 252 -7.42 4.31 23.83
CA HIS A 252 -8.37 5.31 23.34
C HIS A 252 -9.67 4.69 22.82
N TYR A 253 -9.60 3.48 22.23
CA TYR A 253 -10.74 2.75 21.67
C TYR A 253 -10.95 1.43 22.42
N PRO A 254 -11.69 1.43 23.54
CA PRO A 254 -11.89 0.23 24.37
C PRO A 254 -12.67 -0.90 23.68
N ASP A 255 -13.41 -0.58 22.61
CA ASP A 255 -14.16 -1.52 21.76
C ASP A 255 -13.30 -2.14 20.66
N ALA A 256 -12.05 -1.70 20.49
CA ALA A 256 -11.13 -2.26 19.52
C ALA A 256 -10.62 -3.64 19.96
N GLN A 257 -10.38 -4.51 18.97
CA GLN A 257 -9.82 -5.83 19.20
C GLN A 257 -8.29 -5.78 19.05
N ALA A 258 -7.59 -6.24 20.07
CA ALA A 258 -6.13 -6.33 20.09
C ALA A 258 -5.65 -7.57 19.34
N LEU A 259 -4.68 -7.36 18.48
CA LEU A 259 -3.94 -8.41 17.74
C LEU A 259 -2.53 -8.48 18.32
N SER A 260 -2.03 -9.66 18.69
CA SER A 260 -0.69 -9.77 19.25
C SER A 260 -0.03 -11.14 18.98
N LEU A 261 1.29 -11.13 18.87
CA LEU A 261 2.13 -12.32 18.92
C LEU A 261 2.84 -12.46 20.29
N GLU A 262 2.72 -11.47 21.17
CA GLU A 262 3.44 -11.38 22.45
C GLU A 262 2.50 -11.32 23.67
N ASP A 263 1.43 -10.52 23.61
CA ASP A 263 0.52 -10.32 24.75
C ASP A 263 -0.56 -11.39 24.79
N SER A 264 -0.47 -12.30 25.74
CA SER A 264 -1.44 -13.38 25.98
C SER A 264 -2.84 -12.91 26.38
N ARG A 265 -3.06 -11.61 26.59
CA ARG A 265 -4.35 -11.01 26.89
C ARG A 265 -5.06 -10.44 25.66
N ALA A 266 -4.37 -10.39 24.53
CA ALA A 266 -4.97 -9.92 23.29
C ALA A 266 -6.09 -10.87 22.84
N GLN A 267 -7.15 -10.32 22.24
CA GLN A 267 -8.28 -11.11 21.75
C GLN A 267 -7.88 -12.06 20.61
N TRP A 268 -6.96 -11.62 19.77
CA TRP A 268 -6.43 -12.40 18.68
C TRP A 268 -4.93 -12.63 18.86
N GLN A 269 -4.51 -13.89 18.80
CA GLN A 269 -3.11 -14.24 19.02
C GLN A 269 -2.66 -15.35 18.05
N ILE A 270 -1.36 -15.37 17.73
CA ILE A 270 -0.70 -16.57 17.25
C ILE A 270 0.32 -16.99 18.32
N ALA A 271 0.03 -18.08 19.00
CA ALA A 271 0.90 -18.63 20.04
C ALA A 271 1.83 -19.72 19.45
N ASP A 272 2.90 -20.01 20.18
CA ASP A 272 3.89 -21.06 19.85
C ASP A 272 4.38 -20.95 18.40
N LEU A 273 4.79 -19.74 18.01
CA LEU A 273 5.21 -19.44 16.65
C LEU A 273 6.57 -20.07 16.35
N HIS A 274 6.62 -20.92 15.34
CA HIS A 274 7.81 -21.58 14.85
C HIS A 274 8.12 -21.19 13.42
N PHE A 275 9.38 -20.86 13.13
CA PHE A 275 9.88 -20.46 11.83
C PHE A 275 10.65 -21.61 11.17
N SER A 276 10.43 -21.81 9.87
CA SER A 276 11.13 -22.80 9.05
C SER A 276 11.42 -22.23 7.67
N GLU A 277 12.26 -22.90 6.89
CA GLU A 277 12.54 -22.52 5.49
C GLU A 277 11.28 -22.41 4.62
N ARG A 278 10.17 -23.04 5.04
CA ARG A 278 8.90 -23.11 4.31
C ARG A 278 7.79 -22.25 4.91
N GLY A 279 8.13 -21.30 5.79
CA GLY A 279 7.16 -20.41 6.39
C GLY A 279 7.04 -20.53 7.90
N VAL A 280 5.83 -20.24 8.41
CA VAL A 280 5.53 -20.19 9.85
C VAL A 280 4.46 -21.22 10.23
N ARG A 281 4.57 -21.72 11.46
CA ARG A 281 3.57 -22.58 12.12
C ARG A 281 3.30 -22.08 13.51
N GLY A 282 2.10 -22.29 14.02
CA GLY A 282 1.70 -21.88 15.36
C GLY A 282 0.26 -22.27 15.64
N TYR A 283 -0.34 -21.64 16.63
CA TYR A 283 -1.73 -21.83 16.98
C TYR A 283 -2.45 -20.49 17.05
N LEU A 284 -3.54 -20.38 16.29
CA LEU A 284 -4.45 -19.25 16.38
C LEU A 284 -5.29 -19.38 17.65
N LEU A 285 -5.43 -18.27 18.39
CA LEU A 285 -6.38 -18.06 19.48
C LEU A 285 -7.28 -16.91 19.08
N SER A 286 -8.60 -17.06 19.24
CA SER A 286 -9.60 -16.09 18.85
C SER A 286 -10.57 -15.79 20.00
N PRO A 287 -11.32 -14.68 19.94
CA PRO A 287 -12.28 -14.30 21.00
C PRO A 287 -13.39 -15.33 21.23
N GLU A 288 -13.80 -16.07 20.18
CA GLU A 288 -14.92 -17.01 20.26
C GLU A 288 -14.48 -18.37 20.83
N ALA A 289 -13.26 -18.75 20.59
CA ALA A 289 -12.70 -20.01 21.06
C ALA A 289 -11.96 -19.77 22.39
N SER A 290 -12.70 -19.63 23.48
CA SER A 290 -12.16 -19.24 24.79
C SER A 290 -11.09 -20.17 25.36
N HIS A 291 -10.52 -21.14 24.61
CA HIS A 291 -9.32 -21.96 24.91
C HIS A 291 -8.99 -22.93 23.76
N GLU A 292 -9.69 -22.91 22.65
CA GLU A 292 -9.41 -23.79 21.52
C GLU A 292 -8.25 -23.24 20.69
N ARG A 293 -7.18 -24.02 20.58
CA ARG A 293 -6.00 -23.71 19.77
C ARG A 293 -6.19 -24.27 18.37
N VAL A 294 -6.37 -23.43 17.37
CA VAL A 294 -6.49 -23.88 15.99
C VAL A 294 -5.12 -23.86 15.34
N ALA A 295 -4.66 -25.02 14.85
CA ALA A 295 -3.34 -25.12 14.21
C ALA A 295 -3.25 -24.23 12.96
N LEU A 296 -2.19 -23.45 12.86
CA LEU A 296 -1.91 -22.50 11.79
C LEU A 296 -0.64 -22.91 11.06
N HIS A 297 -0.70 -22.93 9.73
CA HIS A 297 0.45 -23.10 8.85
C HIS A 297 0.37 -22.15 7.67
N SER A 298 1.39 -21.32 7.44
CA SER A 298 1.48 -20.38 6.33
C SER A 298 2.86 -20.41 5.68
N PRO A 299 2.97 -20.35 4.35
CA PRO A 299 4.24 -20.28 3.63
C PRO A 299 4.92 -18.91 3.72
N LEU A 300 4.27 -17.93 4.32
CA LEU A 300 4.81 -16.57 4.42
C LEU A 300 6.01 -16.52 5.37
N LEU A 301 7.03 -15.74 5.02
CA LEU A 301 8.25 -15.60 5.79
C LEU A 301 8.21 -14.37 6.71
N GLY A 302 8.76 -14.50 7.90
CA GLY A 302 8.99 -13.42 8.85
C GLY A 302 7.86 -13.20 9.85
N ARG A 303 8.27 -12.73 11.04
CA ARG A 303 7.37 -12.43 12.15
C ARG A 303 6.30 -11.39 11.77
N PHE A 304 6.71 -10.32 11.09
CA PHE A 304 5.78 -9.27 10.66
C PHE A 304 4.72 -9.77 9.68
N ASN A 305 5.00 -10.83 8.88
CA ASN A 305 3.99 -11.46 8.05
C ASN A 305 3.02 -12.32 8.87
N ALA A 306 3.44 -12.88 10.00
CA ALA A 306 2.51 -13.50 10.93
C ALA A 306 1.55 -12.45 11.56
N GLU A 307 2.04 -11.25 11.90
CA GLU A 307 1.21 -10.12 12.36
C GLU A 307 0.22 -9.66 11.28
N ASN A 308 0.70 -9.51 10.03
CA ASN A 308 -0.15 -9.15 8.89
C ASN A 308 -1.22 -10.22 8.62
N LEU A 309 -0.84 -11.50 8.73
CA LEU A 309 -1.74 -12.64 8.56
C LEU A 309 -2.83 -12.67 9.65
N LEU A 310 -2.44 -12.44 10.90
CA LEU A 310 -3.39 -12.35 12.02
C LEU A 310 -4.44 -11.26 11.78
N SER A 311 -4.00 -10.09 11.27
CA SER A 311 -4.89 -8.99 10.89
C SER A 311 -5.87 -9.40 9.79
N ALA A 312 -5.41 -10.13 8.77
CA ALA A 312 -6.26 -10.59 7.67
C ALA A 312 -7.27 -11.65 8.13
N ILE A 313 -6.85 -12.59 8.99
CA ILE A 313 -7.72 -13.63 9.56
C ILE A 313 -8.84 -12.98 10.40
N ALA A 314 -8.48 -12.09 11.34
CA ALA A 314 -9.44 -11.41 12.18
C ALA A 314 -10.44 -10.57 11.37
N CYS A 315 -9.98 -9.89 10.33
CA CYS A 315 -10.82 -9.12 9.42
C CYS A 315 -11.83 -10.00 8.66
N LEU A 316 -11.39 -11.11 8.08
CA LEU A 316 -12.29 -11.99 7.33
C LEU A 316 -13.26 -12.75 8.22
N HIS A 317 -12.84 -13.11 9.42
CA HIS A 317 -13.74 -13.68 10.42
C HIS A 317 -14.85 -12.70 10.81
N HIS A 318 -14.55 -11.40 10.97
CA HIS A 318 -15.57 -10.35 11.16
C HIS A 318 -16.61 -10.33 10.03
N PHE A 319 -16.23 -10.63 8.79
CA PHE A 319 -17.16 -10.76 7.67
C PHE A 319 -17.79 -12.15 7.54
N GLY A 320 -17.70 -12.99 8.57
CA GLY A 320 -18.37 -14.28 8.68
C GLY A 320 -17.67 -15.46 7.98
N VAL A 321 -16.39 -15.30 7.65
CA VAL A 321 -15.61 -16.45 7.13
C VAL A 321 -15.20 -17.33 8.30
N ASP A 322 -15.53 -18.60 8.20
CA ASP A 322 -15.22 -19.59 9.23
C ASP A 322 -13.71 -19.78 9.44
N LEU A 323 -13.26 -19.88 10.71
CA LEU A 323 -11.84 -19.99 11.05
C LEU A 323 -11.21 -21.29 10.54
N ALA A 324 -11.92 -22.41 10.61
CA ALA A 324 -11.41 -23.68 10.11
C ALA A 324 -11.18 -23.60 8.60
N LYS A 325 -12.10 -22.98 7.88
CA LYS A 325 -11.95 -22.68 6.45
C LYS A 325 -10.73 -21.81 6.15
N LEU A 326 -10.53 -20.76 6.93
CA LEU A 326 -9.36 -19.90 6.77
C LEU A 326 -8.05 -20.68 6.99
N MET A 327 -7.98 -21.51 8.04
CA MET A 327 -6.78 -22.32 8.31
C MET A 327 -6.46 -23.31 7.18
N GLU A 328 -7.48 -23.92 6.56
CA GLU A 328 -7.30 -24.77 5.38
C GLU A 328 -6.73 -24.02 4.17
N LEU A 329 -7.04 -22.74 4.03
CA LEU A 329 -6.62 -21.90 2.90
C LEU A 329 -5.24 -21.26 3.08
N LEU A 330 -4.74 -21.12 4.31
CA LEU A 330 -3.45 -20.47 4.57
C LEU A 330 -2.27 -21.09 3.80
N PRO A 331 -2.15 -22.43 3.65
CA PRO A 331 -1.08 -23.04 2.87
C PRO A 331 -1.10 -22.67 1.37
N CYS A 332 -2.24 -22.22 0.85
CA CYS A 332 -2.42 -21.80 -0.54
C CYS A 332 -2.02 -20.33 -0.79
N LEU A 333 -1.63 -19.59 0.25
CA LEU A 333 -1.23 -18.21 0.11
C LEU A 333 0.12 -18.10 -0.59
N ASN A 334 0.22 -17.12 -1.48
CA ASN A 334 1.48 -16.64 -2.01
C ASN A 334 1.85 -15.33 -1.32
N ALA A 335 3.15 -15.05 -1.22
CA ALA A 335 3.61 -13.73 -0.81
C ALA A 335 3.10 -12.66 -1.81
N VAL A 336 2.94 -11.47 -1.30
CA VAL A 336 2.63 -10.31 -2.16
C VAL A 336 3.82 -10.06 -3.08
N PRO A 337 3.60 -9.81 -4.39
CA PRO A 337 4.69 -9.59 -5.34
C PRO A 337 5.72 -8.58 -4.84
N GLY A 338 6.99 -9.01 -4.77
CA GLY A 338 8.11 -8.19 -4.29
C GLY A 338 8.06 -7.78 -2.81
N ARG A 339 7.32 -8.52 -1.98
CA ARG A 339 7.26 -8.34 -0.53
C ARG A 339 7.58 -9.67 0.17
N MET A 340 8.84 -9.87 0.57
CA MET A 340 9.32 -11.15 1.11
C MET A 340 8.90 -12.35 0.25
N GLU A 341 8.95 -12.17 -1.06
CA GLU A 341 8.50 -13.17 -2.03
C GLU A 341 9.58 -14.24 -2.20
N LEU A 342 9.24 -15.47 -1.84
CA LEU A 342 10.15 -16.60 -1.84
C LEU A 342 10.13 -17.35 -3.19
N PHE A 343 11.30 -17.57 -3.73
CA PHE A 343 11.58 -18.42 -4.89
C PHE A 343 12.47 -19.59 -4.45
N VAL A 344 12.00 -20.81 -4.60
CA VAL A 344 12.67 -22.02 -4.12
C VAL A 344 13.41 -22.72 -5.27
N GLY A 345 14.72 -22.98 -5.08
CA GLY A 345 15.57 -23.74 -6.01
C GLY A 345 16.65 -24.49 -5.25
N LYS A 346 17.89 -24.46 -5.75
CA LYS A 346 19.06 -25.00 -5.03
C LYS A 346 19.25 -24.29 -3.69
N SER A 347 19.07 -22.98 -3.66
CA SER A 347 18.98 -22.12 -2.49
C SER A 347 17.64 -21.36 -2.51
N SER A 348 17.23 -20.82 -1.39
CA SER A 348 16.04 -19.96 -1.31
C SER A 348 16.41 -18.52 -1.65
N VAL A 349 15.73 -17.91 -2.61
CA VAL A 349 15.89 -16.51 -2.98
C VAL A 349 14.63 -15.75 -2.58
N VAL A 350 14.79 -14.64 -1.86
CA VAL A 350 13.69 -13.79 -1.41
C VAL A 350 13.84 -12.41 -2.04
N VAL A 351 12.80 -11.96 -2.73
CA VAL A 351 12.72 -10.61 -3.32
C VAL A 351 11.90 -9.71 -2.39
N ASP A 352 12.47 -8.55 -2.03
CA ASP A 352 11.79 -7.58 -1.15
C ASP A 352 12.02 -6.13 -1.58
N TYR A 353 11.09 -5.27 -1.26
CA TYR A 353 11.14 -3.83 -1.54
C TYR A 353 11.95 -3.03 -0.49
N ALA A 354 12.63 -3.66 0.42
CA ALA A 354 13.43 -3.03 1.48
C ALA A 354 14.52 -2.11 0.88
N HIS A 355 14.29 -0.81 0.88
CA HIS A 355 15.14 0.22 0.29
C HIS A 355 15.53 1.32 1.30
N THR A 356 15.29 1.09 2.58
CA THR A 356 15.69 1.94 3.71
C THR A 356 16.44 1.12 4.74
N PRO A 357 17.26 1.71 5.63
CA PRO A 357 17.98 1.00 6.67
C PRO A 357 17.06 0.18 7.59
N ASP A 358 15.95 0.77 8.05
CA ASP A 358 14.96 0.10 8.92
C ASP A 358 14.28 -1.09 8.22
N ALA A 359 13.90 -0.92 6.95
CA ALA A 359 13.28 -2.00 6.19
C ALA A 359 14.27 -3.14 5.92
N LEU A 360 15.53 -2.83 5.61
CA LEU A 360 16.57 -3.83 5.37
C LEU A 360 16.90 -4.60 6.66
N ASP A 361 17.00 -3.91 7.80
CA ASP A 361 17.19 -4.52 9.11
C ASP A 361 16.07 -5.52 9.45
N LYS A 362 14.82 -5.10 9.27
CA LYS A 362 13.64 -5.93 9.49
C LYS A 362 13.60 -7.16 8.57
N ALA A 363 13.90 -6.97 7.29
CA ALA A 363 13.92 -8.06 6.32
C ALA A 363 15.00 -9.09 6.65
N LEU A 364 16.24 -8.68 6.91
CA LEU A 364 17.35 -9.56 7.28
C LEU A 364 17.11 -10.25 8.62
N THR A 365 16.62 -9.51 9.62
CA THR A 365 16.27 -10.08 10.94
C THR A 365 15.17 -11.14 10.80
N ALA A 366 14.16 -10.90 9.98
CA ALA A 366 13.11 -11.87 9.73
C ALA A 366 13.65 -13.13 9.02
N LEU A 367 14.45 -12.95 7.98
CA LEU A 367 15.01 -14.08 7.22
C LEU A 367 15.99 -14.92 8.03
N ARG A 368 16.70 -14.32 8.99
CA ARG A 368 17.60 -15.08 9.88
C ARG A 368 16.86 -16.15 10.67
N LEU A 369 15.60 -15.94 11.04
CA LEU A 369 14.76 -16.93 11.73
C LEU A 369 14.46 -18.17 10.86
N HIS A 370 14.54 -18.04 9.54
CA HIS A 370 14.27 -19.08 8.56
C HIS A 370 15.54 -19.72 8.01
N CYS A 371 16.69 -19.05 8.13
CA CYS A 371 17.97 -19.42 7.52
C CYS A 371 18.79 -20.35 8.43
N ARG A 372 19.11 -21.56 7.96
CA ARG A 372 19.99 -22.50 8.66
C ARG A 372 21.43 -22.42 8.19
N GLY A 373 21.66 -21.93 6.97
CA GLY A 373 22.95 -21.71 6.37
C GLY A 373 23.37 -20.24 6.46
N LYS A 374 24.00 -19.74 5.40
CA LYS A 374 24.42 -18.35 5.27
C LYS A 374 23.27 -17.50 4.76
N LEU A 375 23.09 -16.32 5.35
CA LEU A 375 22.19 -15.29 4.87
C LEU A 375 22.97 -14.33 3.98
N TRP A 376 22.57 -14.25 2.71
CA TRP A 376 23.12 -13.36 1.72
C TRP A 376 22.25 -12.10 1.62
N CYS A 377 22.87 -10.95 1.38
CA CYS A 377 22.19 -9.68 1.12
C CYS A 377 22.69 -9.06 -0.19
N ILE A 378 21.81 -8.91 -1.17
CA ILE A 378 22.07 -8.18 -2.40
C ILE A 378 21.26 -6.90 -2.34
N PHE A 379 21.90 -5.73 -2.38
CA PHE A 379 21.19 -4.46 -2.33
C PHE A 379 21.95 -3.35 -3.06
N GLY A 380 21.23 -2.29 -3.38
CA GLY A 380 21.76 -1.06 -3.91
C GLY A 380 20.95 0.13 -3.41
N CYS A 381 21.35 1.34 -3.82
CA CYS A 381 20.62 2.56 -3.51
C CYS A 381 20.31 3.35 -4.77
N GLY A 382 19.15 4.04 -4.78
CA GLY A 382 18.78 4.92 -5.88
C GLY A 382 19.59 6.22 -5.88
N GLY A 383 19.90 6.72 -7.07
CA GLY A 383 20.41 8.07 -7.31
C GLY A 383 19.32 9.13 -7.18
N ASP A 384 19.69 10.41 -7.04
CA ASP A 384 18.79 11.55 -6.83
C ASP A 384 17.84 11.33 -5.64
N ARG A 385 18.36 10.72 -4.57
CA ARG A 385 17.66 10.37 -3.33
C ARG A 385 18.54 10.68 -2.13
N ASP A 386 18.02 10.44 -0.93
CA ASP A 386 18.74 10.60 0.33
C ASP A 386 20.07 9.80 0.33
N LYS A 387 21.20 10.52 0.27
CA LYS A 387 22.54 9.95 0.32
C LYS A 387 22.90 9.44 1.72
N GLY A 388 22.31 10.04 2.77
CA GLY A 388 22.61 9.69 4.15
C GLY A 388 22.21 8.26 4.51
N LYS A 389 21.26 7.66 3.81
CA LYS A 389 20.87 6.27 4.03
C LYS A 389 21.87 5.24 3.49
N ARG A 390 22.75 5.62 2.52
CA ARG A 390 23.66 4.70 1.82
C ARG A 390 24.61 3.98 2.79
N PRO A 391 25.41 4.70 3.60
CA PRO A 391 26.28 4.06 4.59
C PRO A 391 25.51 3.36 5.71
N LEU A 392 24.31 3.81 6.07
CA LEU A 392 23.49 3.15 7.08
C LEU A 392 22.97 1.79 6.62
N MET A 393 22.59 1.66 5.34
CA MET A 393 22.19 0.38 4.75
C MET A 393 23.37 -0.59 4.69
N ALA A 394 24.57 -0.11 4.39
CA ALA A 394 25.80 -0.91 4.42
C ALA A 394 26.08 -1.47 5.82
N ALA A 395 26.01 -0.62 6.85
CA ALA A 395 26.21 -1.06 8.25
C ALA A 395 25.19 -2.12 8.68
N VAL A 396 23.91 -1.96 8.28
CA VAL A 396 22.87 -2.95 8.56
C VAL A 396 23.19 -4.28 7.84
N ALA A 397 23.54 -4.24 6.55
CA ALA A 397 23.84 -5.42 5.78
C ALA A 397 25.05 -6.17 6.38
N GLU A 398 26.14 -5.47 6.75
CA GLU A 398 27.32 -6.05 7.38
C GLU A 398 27.01 -6.72 8.73
N GLN A 399 26.14 -6.10 9.53
CA GLN A 399 25.77 -6.62 10.85
C GLN A 399 24.88 -7.86 10.78
N LYS A 400 24.01 -7.96 9.78
CA LYS A 400 22.91 -8.94 9.76
C LYS A 400 23.10 -10.08 8.76
N ALA A 401 23.85 -9.85 7.67
CA ALA A 401 24.11 -10.85 6.64
C ALA A 401 25.52 -11.47 6.79
N ASP A 402 25.66 -12.72 6.34
CA ASP A 402 26.97 -13.43 6.33
C ASP A 402 27.75 -13.12 5.04
N GLN A 403 27.04 -12.77 3.96
CA GLN A 403 27.60 -12.41 2.66
C GLN A 403 26.86 -11.21 2.10
N VAL A 404 27.57 -10.26 1.54
CA VAL A 404 26.98 -9.05 0.98
C VAL A 404 27.49 -8.81 -0.44
N ILE A 405 26.57 -8.49 -1.35
CA ILE A 405 26.87 -8.01 -2.69
C ILE A 405 26.18 -6.66 -2.86
N VAL A 406 26.96 -5.62 -3.13
CA VAL A 406 26.45 -4.29 -3.48
C VAL A 406 26.28 -4.23 -5.00
N THR A 407 25.12 -3.74 -5.44
CA THR A 407 24.77 -3.65 -6.87
C THR A 407 24.03 -2.35 -7.19
N ASP A 408 23.80 -2.06 -8.48
CA ASP A 408 23.01 -0.90 -8.88
C ASP A 408 21.51 -1.11 -8.60
N ASP A 409 20.84 -0.04 -8.23
CA ASP A 409 19.37 0.03 -8.17
C ASP A 409 18.85 0.87 -9.35
N ASN A 410 18.40 2.09 -9.14
CA ASN A 410 18.04 3.09 -10.13
C ASN A 410 19.04 4.27 -10.05
N PRO A 411 20.16 4.26 -10.77
CA PRO A 411 21.16 5.35 -10.66
C PRO A 411 20.61 6.72 -11.04
N ARG A 412 19.60 6.78 -11.93
CA ARG A 412 19.04 8.02 -12.47
C ARG A 412 20.16 8.88 -13.09
N TYR A 413 20.27 10.15 -12.67
CA TYR A 413 21.30 11.07 -13.18
C TYR A 413 22.61 11.04 -12.39
N GLU A 414 22.69 10.29 -11.26
CA GLU A 414 23.95 10.13 -10.52
C GLU A 414 24.82 9.03 -11.17
N ASP A 415 26.15 9.17 -10.99
CA ASP A 415 27.09 8.12 -11.36
C ASP A 415 26.91 6.89 -10.45
N ALA A 416 26.68 5.73 -11.06
CA ALA A 416 26.50 4.47 -10.35
C ALA A 416 27.72 4.11 -9.48
N VAL A 417 28.94 4.41 -9.94
CA VAL A 417 30.17 4.19 -9.18
C VAL A 417 30.20 5.04 -7.92
N ALA A 418 29.83 6.32 -8.01
CA ALA A 418 29.78 7.21 -6.85
C ALA A 418 28.71 6.77 -5.84
N ILE A 419 27.58 6.23 -6.29
CA ILE A 419 26.56 5.66 -5.38
C ILE A 419 27.13 4.48 -4.61
N VAL A 420 27.84 3.58 -5.30
CA VAL A 420 28.49 2.42 -4.69
C VAL A 420 29.59 2.84 -3.73
N GLU A 421 30.39 3.85 -4.04
CA GLU A 421 31.40 4.41 -3.12
C GLU A 421 30.77 4.94 -1.83
N ASP A 422 29.65 5.67 -1.91
CA ASP A 422 28.92 6.14 -0.72
C ASP A 422 28.37 4.95 0.12
N ILE A 423 27.95 3.85 -0.52
CA ILE A 423 27.52 2.64 0.19
C ILE A 423 28.73 2.00 0.87
N MET A 424 29.83 1.81 0.13
CA MET A 424 31.04 1.12 0.61
C MET A 424 31.69 1.86 1.80
N ALA A 425 31.53 3.17 1.89
CA ALA A 425 31.99 3.98 3.03
C ALA A 425 31.30 3.62 4.36
N GLY A 426 30.18 2.90 4.33
CA GLY A 426 29.45 2.45 5.52
C GLY A 426 29.89 1.10 6.08
N PHE A 427 30.73 0.34 5.37
CA PHE A 427 31.25 -0.94 5.84
C PHE A 427 32.50 -0.76 6.70
N CYS A 428 32.58 -1.53 7.80
CA CYS A 428 33.81 -1.62 8.60
C CYS A 428 34.85 -2.55 7.92
N HIS A 429 34.38 -3.54 7.14
CA HIS A 429 35.21 -4.53 6.46
C HIS A 429 34.87 -4.59 4.95
N PRO A 430 35.14 -3.51 4.20
CA PRO A 430 34.77 -3.44 2.77
C PRO A 430 35.46 -4.51 1.91
N GLU A 431 36.59 -5.05 2.35
CA GLU A 431 37.30 -6.16 1.68
C GLU A 431 36.52 -7.49 1.65
N ARG A 432 35.47 -7.63 2.45
CA ARG A 432 34.59 -8.80 2.50
C ARG A 432 33.34 -8.65 1.65
N VAL A 433 33.14 -7.49 1.03
CA VAL A 433 31.95 -7.14 0.28
C VAL A 433 32.25 -7.22 -1.21
N ALA A 434 31.42 -7.97 -1.94
CA ALA A 434 31.51 -7.99 -3.40
C ALA A 434 30.75 -6.80 -3.98
N VAL A 435 31.26 -6.24 -5.06
CA VAL A 435 30.59 -5.20 -5.87
C VAL A 435 30.35 -5.75 -7.26
N GLU A 436 29.11 -5.73 -7.71
CA GLU A 436 28.70 -6.11 -9.07
C GLU A 436 27.59 -5.18 -9.54
N HIS A 437 27.90 -4.30 -10.47
CA HIS A 437 26.98 -3.28 -10.97
C HIS A 437 25.78 -3.87 -11.72
N GLN A 438 25.98 -4.99 -12.43
CA GLN A 438 24.90 -5.65 -13.14
C GLN A 438 24.08 -6.53 -12.18
N ARG A 439 22.92 -6.06 -11.81
CA ARG A 439 22.05 -6.68 -10.80
C ARG A 439 21.71 -8.15 -11.10
N THR A 440 21.43 -8.48 -12.36
CA THR A 440 21.21 -9.87 -12.79
C THR A 440 22.43 -10.76 -12.54
N VAL A 441 23.64 -10.23 -12.80
CA VAL A 441 24.91 -10.95 -12.57
C VAL A 441 25.16 -11.13 -11.06
N ALA A 442 24.89 -10.11 -10.25
CA ALA A 442 24.99 -10.19 -8.79
C ALA A 442 24.10 -11.32 -8.21
N ILE A 443 22.84 -11.40 -8.67
CA ILE A 443 21.89 -12.45 -8.26
C ILE A 443 22.41 -13.84 -8.71
N GLN A 444 22.87 -13.95 -9.95
CA GLN A 444 23.41 -15.20 -10.49
C GLN A 444 24.64 -15.68 -9.71
N GLN A 445 25.57 -14.79 -9.37
CA GLN A 445 26.74 -15.10 -8.55
C GLN A 445 26.36 -15.64 -7.16
N ALA A 446 25.42 -14.96 -6.50
CA ALA A 446 24.94 -15.41 -5.18
C ALA A 446 24.31 -16.82 -5.25
N ILE A 447 23.45 -17.09 -6.24
CA ILE A 447 22.81 -18.40 -6.43
C ILE A 447 23.88 -19.50 -6.69
N GLN A 448 24.89 -19.20 -7.52
CA GLN A 448 25.96 -20.17 -7.81
C GLN A 448 26.82 -20.52 -6.60
N GLN A 449 27.12 -19.53 -5.75
CA GLN A 449 28.00 -19.66 -4.59
C GLN A 449 27.28 -20.16 -3.32
N SER A 450 25.95 -20.02 -3.27
CA SER A 450 25.14 -20.40 -2.11
C SER A 450 24.93 -21.91 -2.00
N GLY A 451 24.74 -22.37 -0.76
CA GLY A 451 24.34 -23.73 -0.41
C GLY A 451 22.82 -23.90 -0.33
N SER A 452 22.37 -25.15 -0.22
CA SER A 452 20.94 -25.48 -0.16
C SER A 452 20.22 -25.00 1.12
N GLN A 453 20.95 -24.65 2.16
CA GLN A 453 20.41 -24.12 3.41
C GLN A 453 20.54 -22.59 3.52
N ASP A 454 21.12 -21.97 2.49
CA ASP A 454 21.30 -20.52 2.43
C ASP A 454 20.03 -19.82 1.96
N ILE A 455 19.87 -18.59 2.45
CA ILE A 455 18.83 -17.69 1.96
C ILE A 455 19.51 -16.46 1.37
N ILE A 456 19.06 -16.06 0.17
CA ILE A 456 19.54 -14.87 -0.53
C ILE A 456 18.42 -13.83 -0.50
N LEU A 457 18.63 -12.71 0.18
CA LEU A 457 17.75 -11.53 0.07
C LEU A 457 18.20 -10.67 -1.10
N VAL A 458 17.30 -10.39 -2.04
CA VAL A 458 17.46 -9.40 -3.10
C VAL A 458 16.57 -8.20 -2.74
N ALA A 459 17.18 -7.12 -2.26
CA ALA A 459 16.49 -5.98 -1.67
C ALA A 459 16.54 -4.75 -2.58
N GLY A 460 15.49 -3.92 -2.49
CA GLY A 460 15.38 -2.60 -3.10
C GLY A 460 14.24 -2.47 -4.08
N LYS A 461 14.18 -3.29 -5.14
CA LYS A 461 13.23 -3.15 -6.23
C LYS A 461 11.85 -3.78 -5.94
N GLY A 462 11.82 -4.89 -5.26
CA GLY A 462 10.57 -5.58 -4.95
C GLY A 462 9.72 -5.86 -6.20
N HIS A 463 8.62 -5.14 -6.35
CA HIS A 463 7.67 -5.28 -7.46
C HIS A 463 7.98 -4.39 -8.68
N GLU A 464 9.00 -3.53 -8.62
CA GLU A 464 9.36 -2.66 -9.75
C GLU A 464 9.79 -3.49 -10.95
N SER A 465 9.24 -3.18 -12.11
CA SER A 465 9.55 -3.85 -13.38
C SER A 465 10.42 -3.02 -14.30
N TYR A 466 11.18 -2.08 -13.75
CA TYR A 466 12.04 -1.17 -14.51
C TYR A 466 13.33 -0.83 -13.78
N GLN A 467 14.33 -0.36 -14.54
CA GLN A 467 15.53 0.32 -14.01
C GLN A 467 15.69 1.67 -14.72
N ILE A 468 15.99 2.73 -13.94
CA ILE A 468 16.16 4.09 -14.47
C ILE A 468 17.65 4.42 -14.50
N ILE A 469 18.18 4.65 -15.72
CA ILE A 469 19.56 5.08 -15.96
C ILE A 469 19.52 6.36 -16.78
N ALA A 470 19.97 7.47 -16.22
CA ALA A 470 19.79 8.81 -16.77
C ALA A 470 18.29 9.08 -17.11
N ALA A 471 18.00 9.45 -18.35
CA ALA A 471 16.64 9.68 -18.84
C ALA A 471 15.95 8.41 -19.38
N GLN A 472 16.61 7.25 -19.35
CA GLN A 472 16.09 6.01 -19.92
C GLN A 472 15.42 5.17 -18.83
N VAL A 473 14.25 4.66 -19.14
CA VAL A 473 13.56 3.64 -18.36
C VAL A 473 13.73 2.31 -19.10
N LEU A 474 14.50 1.41 -18.52
CA LEU A 474 14.77 0.10 -19.07
C LEU A 474 13.85 -0.93 -18.41
N ASP A 475 13.33 -1.86 -19.20
CA ASP A 475 12.57 -2.98 -18.67
C ASP A 475 13.50 -3.90 -17.85
N TYR A 476 13.14 -4.11 -16.58
CA TYR A 476 13.85 -4.96 -15.65
C TYR A 476 12.90 -5.51 -14.58
N ASP A 477 12.47 -6.73 -14.75
CA ASP A 477 11.63 -7.43 -13.75
C ASP A 477 12.51 -8.40 -12.92
N GLU A 478 12.83 -7.97 -11.70
CA GLU A 478 13.68 -8.75 -10.77
C GLU A 478 13.08 -10.10 -10.41
N ARG A 479 11.78 -10.17 -10.27
CA ARG A 479 11.05 -11.39 -9.94
C ARG A 479 11.14 -12.41 -11.08
N ALA A 480 10.96 -11.96 -12.31
CA ALA A 480 11.14 -12.79 -13.51
C ALA A 480 12.58 -13.25 -13.68
N VAL A 481 13.56 -12.39 -13.41
CA VAL A 481 14.98 -12.73 -13.40
C VAL A 481 15.27 -13.82 -12.39
N VAL A 482 14.85 -13.63 -11.11
CA VAL A 482 15.06 -14.61 -10.05
C VAL A 482 14.40 -15.94 -10.40
N GLN A 483 13.15 -15.93 -10.85
CA GLN A 483 12.43 -17.14 -11.24
C GLN A 483 13.14 -17.91 -12.37
N SER A 484 13.65 -17.20 -13.36
CA SER A 484 14.43 -17.81 -14.45
C SER A 484 15.74 -18.43 -13.98
N LEU A 485 16.45 -17.78 -13.05
CA LEU A 485 17.72 -18.26 -12.53
C LEU A 485 17.54 -19.48 -11.60
N VAL A 486 16.53 -19.44 -10.75
CA VAL A 486 16.18 -20.53 -9.83
C VAL A 486 15.70 -21.78 -10.59
N GLY A 487 14.88 -21.59 -11.65
CA GLY A 487 14.39 -22.69 -12.49
C GLY A 487 15.46 -23.38 -13.35
N ARG A 488 16.57 -22.71 -13.66
CA ARG A 488 17.71 -23.30 -14.43
C ARG A 488 18.62 -24.19 -13.57
N THR A 489 18.45 -24.15 -12.27
CA THR A 489 19.26 -24.93 -11.31
C THR A 489 18.58 -26.22 -10.84
N GLN A 490 17.39 -26.52 -11.37
CA GLN A 490 16.73 -27.82 -11.27
C GLN A 490 17.09 -28.68 -12.50
#